data_1071334bf5d3bf1048b5c6f89adcd4b3
#
_entry.id   1071334bf5d3bf1048b5c6f89adcd4b3
#
_cell.length_a   1.000
_cell.length_b   1.000
_cell.length_c   1.000
_cell.angle_alpha   90.00
_cell.angle_beta   90.00
_cell.angle_gamma   90.00
#
_symmetry.space_group_name_H-M   'P 1'
#
loop_
_entity.id
_entity.type
_entity.pdbx_description
1 polymer ?
#
loop_
_entity_poly.entity_id
_entity_poly.type
_entity_poly.pdbx_seq_one_letter_code
_entity_poly.pdbx_strand_id
1 'polypeptide(L)'
;MTLEEVRKQIDVVDKQIKSLFKERMILADQVARVKAESEDAIYKPDREEAIITKLTGDVDDSIKKEYTALIKRIMEVSRKYQYGRTLELRNCLNVSFVTEEPKVKKLAMLKHELYICQGYSRDLVNTVSDYEQVMELIRKDEVDAGMGIFEDISYGVSDSLHEALAMNDLYIYRCDEVLDEGHRKKVVTFGKQLVVLPEHNRLKIVFVCKNKSGSLASVLSMISDYGVNLTEIHSVPFRGGEWNYRFYIELNGNLLQKEIQALVFQLINETETFKILGSYYCEQ
;
A
#
# COMPACT_ATOMS: atom_id res chain seq x y z
N MET A 1 -40.47 -23.09 -18.48
CA MET A 1 -39.70 -21.85 -18.42
C MET A 1 -38.42 -22.02 -19.24
N THR A 2 -38.18 -21.21 -20.23
CA THR A 2 -36.99 -21.27 -21.06
C THR A 2 -35.86 -20.48 -20.40
N LEU A 3 -34.61 -20.75 -20.77
CA LEU A 3 -33.43 -20.01 -20.28
C LEU A 3 -33.56 -18.51 -20.59
N GLU A 4 -34.14 -18.16 -21.75
CA GLU A 4 -34.32 -16.77 -22.15
C GLU A 4 -35.36 -16.04 -21.28
N GLU A 5 -36.46 -16.71 -20.88
CA GLU A 5 -37.43 -16.17 -19.95
C GLU A 5 -36.80 -15.92 -18.56
N VAL A 6 -35.95 -16.84 -18.08
CA VAL A 6 -35.25 -16.67 -16.81
C VAL A 6 -34.28 -15.47 -16.87
N ARG A 7 -33.51 -15.31 -17.95
CA ARG A 7 -32.61 -14.18 -18.15
C ARG A 7 -33.36 -12.84 -18.12
N LYS A 8 -34.50 -12.74 -18.78
CA LYS A 8 -35.34 -11.54 -18.72
C LYS A 8 -35.80 -11.20 -17.30
N GLN A 9 -36.12 -12.22 -16.49
CA GLN A 9 -36.47 -11.98 -15.08
C GLN A 9 -35.24 -11.51 -14.28
N ILE A 10 -34.06 -12.06 -14.51
CA ILE A 10 -32.80 -11.60 -13.91
C ILE A 10 -32.54 -10.12 -14.25
N ASP A 11 -32.70 -9.72 -15.53
CA ASP A 11 -32.53 -8.33 -15.97
C ASP A 11 -33.45 -7.34 -15.23
N VAL A 12 -34.66 -7.78 -14.85
CA VAL A 12 -35.56 -6.96 -14.03
C VAL A 12 -35.07 -6.79 -12.61
N VAL A 13 -34.59 -7.88 -11.99
CA VAL A 13 -33.99 -7.87 -10.64
C VAL A 13 -32.72 -7.00 -10.61
N ASP A 14 -31.86 -7.13 -11.61
CA ASP A 14 -30.62 -6.33 -11.71
C ASP A 14 -30.90 -4.83 -11.80
N LYS A 15 -31.98 -4.42 -12.48
CA LYS A 15 -32.43 -3.02 -12.50
C LYS A 15 -32.84 -2.53 -11.12
N GLN A 16 -33.50 -3.37 -10.32
CA GLN A 16 -33.88 -3.03 -8.95
C GLN A 16 -32.64 -2.91 -8.05
N ILE A 17 -31.73 -3.87 -8.13
CA ILE A 17 -30.44 -3.85 -7.41
C ILE A 17 -29.69 -2.56 -7.75
N LYS A 18 -29.59 -2.19 -9.05
CA LYS A 18 -28.94 -0.95 -9.49
C LYS A 18 -29.60 0.29 -8.85
N SER A 19 -30.93 0.35 -8.78
CA SER A 19 -31.64 1.49 -8.17
C SER A 19 -31.32 1.59 -6.68
N LEU A 20 -31.45 0.50 -5.93
CA LEU A 20 -31.16 0.44 -4.50
C LEU A 20 -29.70 0.73 -4.18
N PHE A 21 -28.77 0.24 -5.01
CA PHE A 21 -27.36 0.54 -4.86
C PHE A 21 -27.08 2.03 -5.03
N LYS A 22 -27.69 2.71 -6.02
CA LYS A 22 -27.55 4.18 -6.20
C LYS A 22 -28.05 4.94 -4.98
N GLU A 23 -29.22 4.59 -4.45
CA GLU A 23 -29.77 5.20 -3.23
C GLU A 23 -28.82 5.00 -2.04
N ARG A 24 -28.27 3.78 -1.87
CA ARG A 24 -27.30 3.49 -0.82
C ARG A 24 -26.01 4.31 -0.97
N MET A 25 -25.54 4.57 -2.18
CA MET A 25 -24.35 5.41 -2.42
C MET A 25 -24.60 6.89 -2.11
N ILE A 26 -25.82 7.41 -2.31
CA ILE A 26 -26.21 8.76 -1.86
C ILE A 26 -26.10 8.85 -0.33
N LEU A 27 -26.59 7.83 0.38
CA LEU A 27 -26.45 7.78 1.84
C LEU A 27 -25.00 7.63 2.29
N ALA A 28 -24.18 6.89 1.54
CA ALA A 28 -22.74 6.78 1.80
C ALA A 28 -22.00 8.13 1.66
N ASP A 29 -22.40 8.99 0.71
CA ASP A 29 -21.88 10.36 0.60
C ASP A 29 -22.23 11.20 1.83
N GLN A 30 -23.48 11.12 2.30
CA GLN A 30 -23.91 11.82 3.52
C GLN A 30 -23.11 11.36 4.74
N VAL A 31 -22.89 10.05 4.89
CA VAL A 31 -22.04 9.49 5.96
C VAL A 31 -20.62 10.02 5.86
N ALA A 32 -20.02 10.09 4.66
CA ALA A 32 -18.69 10.62 4.45
C ALA A 32 -18.57 12.09 4.87
N ARG A 33 -19.60 12.93 4.57
CA ARG A 33 -19.65 14.33 5.00
C ARG A 33 -19.66 14.46 6.53
N VAL A 34 -20.58 13.74 7.20
CA VAL A 34 -20.66 13.76 8.67
C VAL A 34 -19.37 13.30 9.31
N LYS A 35 -18.74 12.24 8.78
CA LYS A 35 -17.44 11.73 9.28
C LYS A 35 -16.29 12.68 8.98
N ALA A 36 -16.33 13.41 7.87
CA ALA A 36 -15.33 14.42 7.57
C ALA A 36 -15.35 15.57 8.58
N GLU A 37 -16.50 15.95 9.11
CA GLU A 37 -16.68 16.99 10.11
C GLU A 37 -16.37 16.49 11.54
N SER A 38 -16.80 15.27 11.88
CA SER A 38 -16.68 14.71 13.24
C SER A 38 -15.37 13.98 13.51
N GLU A 39 -14.52 13.81 12.50
CA GLU A 39 -13.29 13.01 12.54
C GLU A 39 -13.52 11.53 12.95
N ASP A 40 -14.77 11.04 12.88
CA ASP A 40 -15.10 9.67 13.22
C ASP A 40 -14.52 8.68 12.19
N ALA A 41 -14.12 7.49 12.68
CA ALA A 41 -13.52 6.44 11.86
C ALA A 41 -14.48 5.96 10.77
N ILE A 42 -13.99 5.83 9.54
CA ILE A 42 -14.78 5.30 8.42
C ILE A 42 -15.02 3.81 8.60
N TYR A 43 -13.97 3.06 8.93
CA TYR A 43 -14.05 1.63 9.19
C TYR A 43 -14.36 1.34 10.66
N LYS A 44 -15.43 0.64 10.92
CA LYS A 44 -15.87 0.17 12.25
C LYS A 44 -16.18 -1.33 12.17
N PRO A 45 -15.21 -2.21 12.38
CA PRO A 45 -15.37 -3.65 12.18
C PRO A 45 -16.51 -4.25 12.98
N ASP A 46 -16.66 -3.90 14.26
CA ASP A 46 -17.72 -4.42 15.14
C ASP A 46 -19.13 -4.06 14.63
N ARG A 47 -19.28 -2.83 14.10
CA ARG A 47 -20.54 -2.40 13.51
C ARG A 47 -20.87 -3.15 12.23
N GLU A 48 -19.87 -3.41 11.38
CA GLU A 48 -20.06 -4.17 10.15
C GLU A 48 -20.43 -5.62 10.45
N GLU A 49 -19.78 -6.26 11.41
CA GLU A 49 -20.09 -7.61 11.85
C GLU A 49 -21.52 -7.69 12.41
N ALA A 50 -21.94 -6.72 13.23
CA ALA A 50 -23.31 -6.65 13.74
C ALA A 50 -24.35 -6.49 12.61
N ILE A 51 -24.05 -5.67 11.58
CA ILE A 51 -24.91 -5.51 10.40
C ILE A 51 -25.00 -6.82 9.61
N ILE A 52 -23.86 -7.49 9.36
CA ILE A 52 -23.83 -8.76 8.64
C ILE A 52 -24.67 -9.79 9.39
N THR A 53 -24.45 -9.96 10.68
CA THR A 53 -25.21 -10.89 11.53
C THR A 53 -26.73 -10.61 11.46
N LYS A 54 -27.13 -9.34 11.57
CA LYS A 54 -28.54 -8.94 11.48
C LYS A 54 -29.16 -9.25 10.13
N LEU A 55 -28.45 -8.91 9.02
CA LEU A 55 -28.98 -9.05 7.67
C LEU A 55 -29.00 -10.50 7.17
N THR A 56 -28.17 -11.38 7.77
CA THR A 56 -28.11 -12.80 7.39
C THR A 56 -28.93 -13.70 8.30
N GLY A 57 -29.57 -13.15 9.34
CA GLY A 57 -30.25 -13.93 10.37
C GLY A 57 -31.51 -14.67 9.88
N ASP A 58 -32.21 -14.11 8.90
CA ASP A 58 -33.43 -14.63 8.30
C ASP A 58 -33.26 -15.15 6.85
N VAL A 59 -32.00 -15.25 6.40
CA VAL A 59 -31.67 -15.76 5.06
C VAL A 59 -31.57 -17.28 5.08
N ASP A 60 -32.17 -17.92 4.08
CA ASP A 60 -32.12 -19.37 3.90
C ASP A 60 -30.68 -19.88 3.80
N ASP A 61 -30.40 -21.00 4.48
CA ASP A 61 -29.05 -21.55 4.56
C ASP A 61 -28.47 -21.95 3.19
N SER A 62 -29.33 -22.23 2.19
CA SER A 62 -28.90 -22.57 0.83
C SER A 62 -28.22 -21.45 0.07
N ILE A 63 -28.48 -20.18 0.44
CA ILE A 63 -27.91 -18.97 -0.20
C ILE A 63 -27.23 -18.02 0.78
N LYS A 64 -27.17 -18.38 2.05
CA LYS A 64 -26.66 -17.51 3.12
C LYS A 64 -25.19 -17.13 2.92
N LYS A 65 -24.37 -18.03 2.41
CA LYS A 65 -22.94 -17.75 2.13
C LYS A 65 -22.79 -16.73 1.01
N GLU A 66 -23.57 -16.87 -0.07
CA GLU A 66 -23.58 -15.99 -1.23
C GLU A 66 -24.07 -14.60 -0.85
N TYR A 67 -25.18 -14.55 -0.06
CA TYR A 67 -25.71 -13.28 0.44
C TYR A 67 -24.75 -12.57 1.39
N THR A 68 -24.07 -13.33 2.28
CA THR A 68 -23.04 -12.78 3.16
C THR A 68 -21.88 -12.16 2.36
N ALA A 69 -21.43 -12.83 1.31
CA ALA A 69 -20.38 -12.32 0.42
C ALA A 69 -20.83 -11.04 -0.29
N LEU A 70 -22.06 -10.99 -0.78
CA LEU A 70 -22.64 -9.81 -1.42
C LEU A 70 -22.68 -8.61 -0.47
N ILE A 71 -23.20 -8.80 0.77
CA ILE A 71 -23.28 -7.71 1.75
C ILE A 71 -21.92 -7.18 2.14
N LYS A 72 -20.94 -8.05 2.37
CA LYS A 72 -19.55 -7.66 2.61
C LYS A 72 -19.02 -6.79 1.47
N ARG A 73 -19.21 -7.23 0.22
CA ARG A 73 -18.77 -6.49 -0.96
C ARG A 73 -19.40 -5.13 -1.10
N ILE A 74 -20.69 -5.01 -0.85
CA ILE A 74 -21.41 -3.73 -0.84
C ILE A 74 -20.82 -2.78 0.21
N MET A 75 -20.44 -3.29 1.39
CA MET A 75 -19.83 -2.49 2.45
C MET A 75 -18.43 -2.03 2.08
N GLU A 76 -17.59 -2.90 1.52
CA GLU A 76 -16.25 -2.60 1.03
C GLU A 76 -16.26 -1.48 -0.03
N VAL A 77 -17.12 -1.62 -1.05
CA VAL A 77 -17.27 -0.60 -2.11
C VAL A 77 -17.73 0.75 -1.53
N SER A 78 -18.63 0.72 -0.54
CA SER A 78 -19.08 1.93 0.12
C SER A 78 -18.02 2.58 0.99
N ARG A 79 -17.17 1.79 1.66
CA ARG A 79 -16.03 2.31 2.42
C ARG A 79 -15.02 2.99 1.49
N LYS A 80 -14.63 2.31 0.40
CA LYS A 80 -13.77 2.92 -0.62
C LYS A 80 -14.29 4.30 -1.05
N TYR A 81 -15.57 4.38 -1.39
CA TYR A 81 -16.20 5.66 -1.78
C TYR A 81 -16.11 6.70 -0.65
N GLN A 82 -16.40 6.30 0.59
CA GLN A 82 -16.32 7.20 1.75
C GLN A 82 -14.88 7.69 1.98
N TYR A 83 -13.86 6.84 1.82
CA TYR A 83 -12.44 7.25 1.95
C TYR A 83 -12.06 8.30 0.93
N GLY A 84 -12.35 8.07 -0.35
CA GLY A 84 -12.10 9.05 -1.40
C GLY A 84 -12.83 10.38 -1.13
N ARG A 85 -14.10 10.29 -0.76
CA ARG A 85 -14.92 11.49 -0.49
C ARG A 85 -14.46 12.25 0.76
N THR A 86 -14.10 11.55 1.84
CA THR A 86 -13.58 12.16 3.06
C THR A 86 -12.23 12.85 2.80
N LEU A 87 -11.36 12.22 2.04
CA LEU A 87 -10.08 12.81 1.65
C LEU A 87 -10.27 14.12 0.87
N GLU A 88 -11.19 14.13 -0.10
CA GLU A 88 -11.55 15.35 -0.86
C GLU A 88 -12.06 16.48 0.06
N LEU A 89 -12.93 16.15 1.01
CA LEU A 89 -13.54 17.12 1.92
C LEU A 89 -12.54 17.69 2.93
N ARG A 90 -11.64 16.85 3.46
CA ARG A 90 -10.60 17.26 4.43
C ARG A 90 -9.38 17.87 3.75
N ASN A 91 -9.17 17.58 2.47
CA ASN A 91 -7.98 17.96 1.70
C ASN A 91 -6.65 17.66 2.43
N CYS A 92 -6.58 16.54 3.14
CA CYS A 92 -5.45 16.16 3.99
C CYS A 92 -5.21 14.66 3.98
N LEU A 93 -4.09 14.23 3.38
CA LEU A 93 -3.67 12.83 3.39
C LEU A 93 -2.93 12.43 4.69
N ASN A 94 -2.48 13.40 5.50
CA ASN A 94 -1.60 13.20 6.67
C ASN A 94 -0.28 12.47 6.33
N VAL A 95 0.20 12.61 5.12
CA VAL A 95 1.50 12.11 4.66
C VAL A 95 2.32 13.30 4.18
N SER A 96 3.44 13.56 4.84
CA SER A 96 4.35 14.63 4.44
C SER A 96 5.34 14.12 3.40
N PHE A 97 5.50 14.83 2.30
CA PHE A 97 6.50 14.53 1.27
C PHE A 97 7.04 15.82 0.65
N VAL A 98 8.18 15.71 -0.02
CA VAL A 98 8.81 16.80 -0.79
C VAL A 98 8.77 16.47 -2.28
N THR A 99 8.79 17.52 -3.12
CA THR A 99 8.70 17.40 -4.58
C THR A 99 10.01 17.78 -5.28
N GLU A 100 11.11 17.74 -4.53
CA GLU A 100 12.46 17.98 -5.03
C GLU A 100 13.38 16.85 -4.56
N GLU A 101 14.25 16.37 -5.44
CA GLU A 101 15.24 15.35 -5.09
C GLU A 101 16.34 15.96 -4.19
N PRO A 102 16.71 15.28 -3.09
CA PRO A 102 17.75 15.79 -2.20
C PRO A 102 19.13 15.79 -2.89
N LYS A 103 19.94 16.81 -2.59
CA LYS A 103 21.33 16.88 -3.06
C LYS A 103 22.18 15.96 -2.19
N VAL A 104 22.61 14.84 -2.75
CA VAL A 104 23.49 13.86 -2.08
C VAL A 104 24.94 14.23 -2.32
N LYS A 105 25.67 14.56 -1.24
CA LYS A 105 27.11 14.82 -1.25
C LYS A 105 27.88 13.64 -0.66
N LYS A 106 27.34 13.04 0.42
CA LYS A 106 27.91 11.88 1.09
C LYS A 106 26.92 10.72 1.12
N LEU A 107 27.40 9.52 0.87
CA LEU A 107 26.63 8.31 0.79
C LEU A 107 27.14 7.27 1.79
N ALA A 108 26.27 6.42 2.34
CA ALA A 108 26.63 5.23 3.10
C ALA A 108 26.11 3.96 2.43
N MET A 109 26.89 2.88 2.47
CA MET A 109 26.50 1.59 1.90
C MET A 109 27.31 0.45 2.52
N LEU A 110 26.89 -0.78 2.22
CA LEU A 110 27.65 -1.96 2.67
C LEU A 110 28.97 -2.09 1.92
N LYS A 111 30.03 -2.45 2.64
CA LYS A 111 31.38 -2.59 2.08
C LYS A 111 31.43 -3.57 0.90
N HIS A 112 30.70 -4.68 0.99
CA HIS A 112 30.67 -5.69 -0.06
C HIS A 112 29.79 -5.30 -1.27
N GLU A 113 28.98 -4.25 -1.15
CA GLU A 113 28.14 -3.71 -2.22
C GLU A 113 28.81 -2.51 -2.94
N LEU A 114 30.03 -2.11 -2.57
CA LEU A 114 30.68 -0.91 -3.13
C LEU A 114 30.80 -0.91 -4.65
N TYR A 115 30.74 -2.06 -5.28
CA TYR A 115 30.80 -2.21 -6.74
C TYR A 115 29.56 -1.66 -7.48
N ILE A 116 28.41 -1.56 -6.80
CA ILE A 116 27.19 -0.97 -7.40
C ILE A 116 27.21 0.56 -7.40
N CYS A 117 28.13 1.19 -6.67
CA CYS A 117 28.21 2.64 -6.54
C CYS A 117 28.77 3.27 -7.80
N GLN A 118 27.94 3.50 -8.79
CA GLN A 118 28.30 4.18 -10.04
C GLN A 118 27.99 5.68 -9.92
N GLY A 119 28.91 6.54 -10.37
CA GLY A 119 28.70 7.99 -10.42
C GLY A 119 29.08 8.77 -9.15
N TYR A 120 29.49 8.12 -8.06
CA TYR A 120 30.00 8.77 -6.87
C TYR A 120 31.51 8.61 -6.72
N SER A 121 32.20 9.66 -6.28
CA SER A 121 33.63 9.55 -5.90
C SER A 121 33.76 8.71 -4.64
N ARG A 122 34.70 7.79 -4.61
CA ARG A 122 34.91 6.86 -3.48
C ARG A 122 35.16 7.56 -2.14
N ASP A 123 35.73 8.74 -2.17
CA ASP A 123 36.00 9.56 -0.97
C ASP A 123 34.71 10.10 -0.31
N LEU A 124 33.57 10.07 -1.04
CA LEU A 124 32.26 10.53 -0.57
C LEU A 124 31.38 9.36 -0.09
N VAL A 125 31.90 8.12 -0.18
CA VAL A 125 31.17 6.90 0.17
C VAL A 125 31.70 6.31 1.48
N ASN A 126 30.88 6.33 2.50
CA ASN A 126 31.16 5.66 3.77
C ASN A 126 30.72 4.20 3.69
N THR A 127 31.67 3.27 3.86
CA THR A 127 31.34 1.84 3.84
C THR A 127 31.26 1.27 5.24
N VAL A 128 30.19 0.49 5.50
CA VAL A 128 29.90 -0.14 6.79
C VAL A 128 29.64 -1.65 6.64
N SER A 129 29.44 -2.35 7.75
CA SER A 129 29.25 -3.81 7.76
C SER A 129 27.81 -4.26 7.59
N ASP A 130 26.84 -3.45 8.02
CA ASP A 130 25.40 -3.76 8.02
C ASP A 130 24.54 -2.51 7.79
N TYR A 131 23.26 -2.72 7.45
CA TYR A 131 22.35 -1.62 7.17
C TYR A 131 21.97 -0.82 8.43
N GLU A 132 22.04 -1.38 9.63
CA GLU A 132 21.74 -0.62 10.85
C GLU A 132 22.75 0.54 11.02
N GLN A 133 24.04 0.29 10.71
CA GLN A 133 25.05 1.34 10.69
C GLN A 133 24.79 2.39 9.58
N VAL A 134 24.30 1.97 8.39
CA VAL A 134 23.88 2.93 7.35
C VAL A 134 22.79 3.84 7.88
N MET A 135 21.75 3.25 8.51
CA MET A 135 20.63 4.01 9.07
C MET A 135 21.08 4.98 10.17
N GLU A 136 22.05 4.56 11.00
CA GLU A 136 22.61 5.38 12.07
C GLU A 136 23.37 6.60 11.52
N LEU A 137 24.22 6.41 10.50
CA LEU A 137 24.95 7.50 9.84
C LEU A 137 23.99 8.53 9.22
N ILE A 138 22.90 8.09 8.59
CA ILE A 138 21.88 8.98 8.06
C ILE A 138 21.17 9.72 9.19
N ARG A 139 20.77 9.04 10.27
CA ARG A 139 20.11 9.67 11.42
C ARG A 139 20.96 10.77 12.07
N LYS A 140 22.27 10.56 12.15
CA LYS A 140 23.25 11.51 12.73
C LYS A 140 23.66 12.64 11.79
N ASP A 141 23.13 12.69 10.54
CA ASP A 141 23.53 13.66 9.52
C ASP A 141 25.04 13.57 9.13
N GLU A 142 25.66 12.40 9.32
CA GLU A 142 27.04 12.16 8.89
C GLU A 142 27.12 11.88 7.39
N VAL A 143 26.01 11.35 6.81
CA VAL A 143 25.79 11.16 5.38
C VAL A 143 24.39 11.64 4.99
N ASP A 144 24.21 12.01 3.71
CA ASP A 144 22.94 12.52 3.20
C ASP A 144 21.97 11.38 2.84
N ALA A 145 22.50 10.25 2.37
CA ALA A 145 21.71 9.13 1.88
C ALA A 145 22.39 7.78 2.12
N GLY A 146 21.59 6.71 2.05
CA GLY A 146 22.03 5.35 1.94
C GLY A 146 21.79 4.75 0.56
N MET A 147 22.60 3.77 0.16
CA MET A 147 22.42 2.99 -1.05
C MET A 147 22.58 1.51 -0.75
N GLY A 148 21.79 0.67 -1.42
CA GLY A 148 21.91 -0.79 -1.25
C GLY A 148 21.16 -1.58 -2.30
N ILE A 149 21.51 -2.87 -2.40
CA ILE A 149 20.80 -3.82 -3.26
C ILE A 149 19.46 -4.16 -2.62
N PHE A 150 18.37 -3.84 -3.32
CA PHE A 150 17.02 -4.06 -2.87
C PHE A 150 16.49 -5.41 -3.34
N GLU A 151 16.82 -5.76 -4.57
CA GLU A 151 16.45 -7.03 -5.19
C GLU A 151 17.57 -7.47 -6.14
N ASP A 152 17.90 -8.75 -6.11
CA ASP A 152 18.73 -9.43 -7.10
C ASP A 152 17.84 -10.46 -7.80
N ILE A 153 17.72 -10.39 -9.13
CA ILE A 153 16.85 -11.31 -9.89
C ILE A 153 17.20 -12.78 -9.68
N SER A 154 18.47 -13.08 -9.37
CA SER A 154 18.94 -14.45 -9.16
C SER A 154 18.79 -14.94 -7.72
N TYR A 155 18.88 -14.04 -6.73
CA TYR A 155 18.89 -14.38 -5.30
C TYR A 155 17.64 -13.90 -4.55
N GLY A 156 16.79 -13.07 -5.21
CA GLY A 156 15.56 -12.53 -4.62
C GLY A 156 15.78 -11.23 -3.87
N VAL A 157 14.82 -10.92 -3.00
CA VAL A 157 14.74 -9.66 -2.24
C VAL A 157 15.74 -9.64 -1.07
N SER A 158 16.31 -8.46 -0.81
CA SER A 158 17.14 -8.22 0.37
C SER A 158 16.29 -8.01 1.62
N ASP A 159 16.00 -9.06 2.37
CA ASP A 159 15.20 -8.99 3.61
C ASP A 159 15.78 -7.99 4.61
N SER A 160 17.11 -7.93 4.74
CA SER A 160 17.80 -7.04 5.69
C SER A 160 17.58 -5.56 5.37
N LEU A 161 17.64 -5.17 4.09
CA LEU A 161 17.38 -3.77 3.70
C LEU A 161 15.90 -3.43 3.82
N HIS A 162 15.00 -4.34 3.43
CA HIS A 162 13.56 -4.16 3.60
C HIS A 162 13.18 -3.96 5.08
N GLU A 163 13.73 -4.79 5.96
CA GLU A 163 13.47 -4.69 7.39
C GLU A 163 14.04 -3.40 7.98
N ALA A 164 15.28 -3.05 7.63
CA ALA A 164 15.92 -1.82 8.08
C ALA A 164 15.10 -0.58 7.66
N LEU A 165 14.62 -0.52 6.41
CA LEU A 165 13.75 0.56 5.93
C LEU A 165 12.39 0.57 6.62
N ALA A 166 11.80 -0.60 6.91
CA ALA A 166 10.51 -0.69 7.60
C ALA A 166 10.57 -0.21 9.04
N MET A 167 11.71 -0.40 9.73
CA MET A 167 11.90 -0.05 11.14
C MET A 167 12.44 1.36 11.39
N ASN A 168 12.89 2.06 10.35
CA ASN A 168 13.45 3.41 10.44
C ASN A 168 12.66 4.40 9.59
N ASP A 169 12.63 5.70 9.96
CA ASP A 169 11.95 6.76 9.22
C ASP A 169 12.81 7.23 8.04
N LEU A 170 13.08 6.29 7.15
CA LEU A 170 13.83 6.49 5.92
C LEU A 170 13.00 6.01 4.73
N TYR A 171 13.20 6.65 3.57
CA TYR A 171 12.36 6.49 2.40
C TYR A 171 13.19 6.35 1.14
N ILE A 172 12.83 5.37 0.31
CA ILE A 172 13.41 5.20 -1.03
C ILE A 172 12.88 6.32 -1.93
N TYR A 173 13.78 6.99 -2.66
CA TYR A 173 13.40 8.00 -3.64
C TYR A 173 14.00 7.78 -5.02
N ARG A 174 14.91 6.81 -5.14
CA ARG A 174 15.52 6.43 -6.41
C ARG A 174 15.71 4.92 -6.47
N CYS A 175 15.48 4.34 -7.65
CA CYS A 175 15.72 2.93 -7.95
C CYS A 175 16.40 2.85 -9.31
N ASP A 176 17.60 2.28 -9.35
CA ASP A 176 18.38 2.06 -10.56
C ASP A 176 18.52 0.55 -10.80
N GLU A 177 18.50 0.13 -12.07
CA GLU A 177 18.88 -1.22 -12.45
C GLU A 177 20.38 -1.27 -12.78
N VAL A 178 21.08 -2.17 -12.13
CA VAL A 178 22.52 -2.41 -12.35
C VAL A 178 22.70 -3.83 -12.87
N LEU A 179 23.47 -3.96 -13.95
CA LEU A 179 23.88 -5.27 -14.48
C LEU A 179 25.24 -5.63 -13.89
N ASP A 180 25.31 -6.72 -13.13
CA ASP A 180 26.52 -7.23 -12.53
C ASP A 180 26.67 -8.72 -12.86
N GLU A 181 27.79 -9.10 -13.51
CA GLU A 181 28.09 -10.48 -13.96
C GLU A 181 26.93 -11.16 -14.74
N GLY A 182 26.13 -10.36 -15.48
CA GLY A 182 24.98 -10.85 -16.24
C GLY A 182 23.67 -10.94 -15.42
N HIS A 183 23.69 -10.59 -14.13
CA HIS A 183 22.54 -10.54 -13.24
C HIS A 183 22.03 -9.11 -13.09
N ARG A 184 20.71 -8.92 -13.20
CA ARG A 184 20.07 -7.62 -12.94
C ARG A 184 19.83 -7.47 -11.44
N LYS A 185 20.21 -6.31 -10.91
CA LYS A 185 19.97 -5.94 -9.51
C LYS A 185 19.25 -4.61 -9.47
N LYS A 186 18.22 -4.53 -8.63
CA LYS A 186 17.61 -3.25 -8.28
C LYS A 186 18.40 -2.65 -7.12
N VAL A 187 18.93 -1.48 -7.33
CA VAL A 187 19.67 -0.70 -6.36
C VAL A 187 18.86 0.51 -5.97
N VAL A 188 18.64 0.70 -4.69
CA VAL A 188 17.86 1.83 -4.20
C VAL A 188 18.73 2.83 -3.47
N THR A 189 18.38 4.13 -3.63
CA THR A 189 18.88 5.22 -2.82
C THR A 189 17.77 5.71 -1.90
N PHE A 190 18.07 5.91 -0.62
CA PHE A 190 17.10 6.24 0.41
C PHE A 190 17.64 7.29 1.40
N GLY A 191 16.75 8.05 1.99
CA GLY A 191 17.08 9.13 2.92
C GLY A 191 15.92 9.50 3.84
N LYS A 192 16.06 10.61 4.59
CA LYS A 192 15.11 11.03 5.63
C LYS A 192 13.76 11.53 5.10
N GLN A 193 13.67 11.91 3.84
CA GLN A 193 12.46 12.53 3.29
C GLN A 193 11.79 11.59 2.29
N LEU A 194 10.46 11.49 2.39
CA LEU A 194 9.67 10.91 1.31
C LEU A 194 9.66 11.90 0.14
N VAL A 195 10.31 11.53 -0.95
CA VAL A 195 10.35 12.31 -2.18
C VAL A 195 9.29 11.78 -3.13
N VAL A 196 8.49 12.66 -3.72
CA VAL A 196 7.50 12.30 -4.72
C VAL A 196 7.62 13.25 -5.91
N LEU A 197 8.17 12.74 -7.01
CA LEU A 197 8.34 13.51 -8.25
C LEU A 197 7.27 13.14 -9.26
N PRO A 198 6.93 14.03 -10.22
CA PRO A 198 5.93 13.75 -11.24
C PRO A 198 6.23 12.52 -12.10
N GLU A 199 7.50 12.21 -12.35
CA GLU A 199 7.97 11.06 -13.12
C GLU A 199 7.95 9.75 -12.34
N HIS A 200 7.78 9.76 -11.01
CA HIS A 200 7.71 8.54 -10.23
C HIS A 200 6.50 7.68 -10.66
N ASN A 201 6.73 6.39 -10.84
CA ASN A 201 5.72 5.44 -11.31
C ASN A 201 5.56 4.23 -10.39
N ARG A 202 6.30 4.19 -9.27
CA ARG A 202 6.24 3.14 -8.26
C ARG A 202 6.04 3.75 -6.87
N LEU A 203 5.20 3.07 -6.10
CA LEU A 203 4.98 3.34 -4.68
C LEU A 203 5.22 2.04 -3.90
N LYS A 204 6.25 2.02 -3.06
CA LYS A 204 6.56 0.87 -2.19
C LYS A 204 5.97 1.12 -0.81
N ILE A 205 5.19 0.14 -0.33
CA ILE A 205 4.53 0.19 0.98
C ILE A 205 4.82 -1.07 1.78
N VAL A 206 4.68 -0.96 3.09
CA VAL A 206 4.73 -2.10 4.01
C VAL A 206 3.59 -2.00 5.02
N PHE A 207 3.01 -3.14 5.37
CA PHE A 207 1.98 -3.25 6.41
C PHE A 207 2.01 -4.63 7.06
N VAL A 208 1.33 -4.75 8.19
CA VAL A 208 1.14 -6.03 8.89
C VAL A 208 -0.31 -6.47 8.74
N CYS A 209 -0.51 -7.74 8.44
CA CYS A 209 -1.82 -8.40 8.49
C CYS A 209 -1.85 -9.44 9.59
N LYS A 210 -2.99 -9.53 10.27
CA LYS A 210 -3.30 -10.66 11.16
C LYS A 210 -3.35 -11.95 10.35
N ASN A 211 -2.87 -13.02 10.92
CA ASN A 211 -2.97 -14.36 10.31
C ASN A 211 -4.41 -14.91 10.44
N LYS A 212 -5.34 -14.27 9.73
CA LYS A 212 -6.75 -14.69 9.62
C LYS A 212 -7.11 -14.90 8.16
N SER A 213 -7.98 -15.88 7.91
CA SER A 213 -8.49 -16.12 6.56
C SER A 213 -9.10 -14.84 5.96
N GLY A 214 -8.64 -14.47 4.77
CA GLY A 214 -9.12 -13.31 4.03
C GLY A 214 -8.41 -11.97 4.35
N SER A 215 -7.55 -11.86 5.37
CA SER A 215 -6.92 -10.58 5.73
C SER A 215 -6.10 -9.98 4.57
N LEU A 216 -5.22 -10.75 3.96
CA LEU A 216 -4.47 -10.29 2.78
C LEU A 216 -5.38 -10.09 1.57
N ALA A 217 -6.35 -10.99 1.36
CA ALA A 217 -7.28 -10.87 0.23
C ALA A 217 -8.09 -9.56 0.30
N SER A 218 -8.48 -9.10 1.49
CA SER A 218 -9.14 -7.80 1.67
C SER A 218 -8.26 -6.64 1.22
N VAL A 219 -6.97 -6.63 1.60
CA VAL A 219 -6.03 -5.59 1.17
C VAL A 219 -5.82 -5.63 -0.35
N LEU A 220 -5.65 -6.82 -0.95
CA LEU A 220 -5.50 -6.95 -2.40
C LEU A 220 -6.77 -6.50 -3.14
N SER A 221 -7.95 -6.76 -2.58
CA SER A 221 -9.23 -6.27 -3.12
C SER A 221 -9.30 -4.74 -3.07
N MET A 222 -8.86 -4.11 -1.97
CA MET A 222 -8.78 -2.64 -1.90
C MET A 222 -7.91 -2.09 -3.03
N ILE A 223 -6.69 -2.61 -3.21
CA ILE A 223 -5.77 -2.18 -4.27
C ILE A 223 -6.43 -2.32 -5.64
N SER A 224 -7.02 -3.48 -5.92
CA SER A 224 -7.72 -3.77 -7.17
C SER A 224 -8.90 -2.83 -7.42
N ASP A 225 -9.63 -2.46 -6.38
CA ASP A 225 -10.80 -1.57 -6.47
C ASP A 225 -10.44 -0.15 -6.92
N TYR A 226 -9.22 0.31 -6.62
CA TYR A 226 -8.72 1.59 -7.13
C TYR A 226 -8.12 1.47 -8.55
N GLY A 227 -8.16 0.29 -9.18
CA GLY A 227 -7.57 0.05 -10.49
C GLY A 227 -6.06 0.10 -10.51
N VAL A 228 -5.43 -0.06 -9.35
CA VAL A 228 -3.98 0.00 -9.18
C VAL A 228 -3.38 -1.38 -9.41
N ASN A 229 -2.36 -1.46 -10.28
CA ASN A 229 -1.63 -2.70 -10.52
C ASN A 229 -0.58 -2.92 -9.43
N LEU A 230 -0.51 -4.15 -8.93
CA LEU A 230 0.50 -4.62 -8.02
C LEU A 230 1.63 -5.26 -8.84
N THR A 231 2.85 -4.74 -8.70
CA THR A 231 4.03 -5.21 -9.46
C THR A 231 4.90 -6.17 -8.67
N GLU A 232 4.87 -6.08 -7.32
CA GLU A 232 5.62 -6.97 -6.45
C GLU A 232 4.88 -7.19 -5.14
N ILE A 233 4.94 -8.40 -4.61
CA ILE A 233 4.54 -8.73 -3.25
C ILE A 233 5.57 -9.67 -2.63
N HIS A 234 6.05 -9.29 -1.45
CA HIS A 234 6.94 -10.07 -0.63
C HIS A 234 6.44 -10.14 0.81
N SER A 235 6.58 -11.27 1.47
CA SER A 235 6.10 -11.44 2.83
C SER A 235 7.15 -12.08 3.72
N VAL A 236 7.28 -11.54 4.93
CA VAL A 236 8.15 -12.11 5.97
C VAL A 236 7.36 -12.32 7.27
N PRO A 237 7.68 -13.35 8.06
CA PRO A 237 7.09 -13.53 9.37
C PRO A 237 7.42 -12.31 10.27
N PHE A 238 6.40 -11.74 10.92
CA PHE A 238 6.57 -10.63 11.85
C PHE A 238 6.58 -11.15 13.29
N ARG A 239 7.69 -10.99 13.99
CA ARG A 239 7.92 -11.55 15.33
C ARG A 239 7.35 -10.69 16.47
N GLY A 240 6.42 -9.78 16.21
CA GLY A 240 5.85 -8.85 17.19
C GLY A 240 4.64 -9.38 17.97
N GLY A 241 4.50 -10.68 18.21
CA GLY A 241 3.36 -11.27 18.92
C GLY A 241 2.83 -12.54 18.29
N GLU A 242 1.49 -12.69 18.17
CA GLU A 242 0.85 -13.78 17.41
C GLU A 242 1.40 -13.85 15.97
N TRP A 243 1.33 -15.02 15.34
CA TRP A 243 1.82 -15.32 13.98
C TRP A 243 1.27 -14.34 12.93
N ASN A 244 1.79 -13.11 12.87
CA ASN A 244 1.46 -12.10 11.89
C ASN A 244 2.50 -12.09 10.77
N TYR A 245 2.13 -11.60 9.62
CA TYR A 245 3.02 -11.42 8.48
C TYR A 245 3.14 -9.93 8.15
N ARG A 246 4.37 -9.51 7.86
CA ARG A 246 4.67 -8.22 7.26
C ARG A 246 4.70 -8.40 5.74
N PHE A 247 3.93 -7.57 5.04
CA PHE A 247 3.85 -7.58 3.58
C PHE A 247 4.49 -6.32 3.03
N TYR A 248 5.43 -6.51 2.11
CA TYR A 248 6.03 -5.46 1.31
C TYR A 248 5.38 -5.52 -0.07
N ILE A 249 4.81 -4.43 -0.51
CA ILE A 249 4.07 -4.36 -1.78
C ILE A 249 4.62 -3.19 -2.59
N GLU A 250 4.83 -3.43 -3.89
CA GLU A 250 5.09 -2.38 -4.86
C GLU A 250 3.85 -2.18 -5.74
N LEU A 251 3.43 -0.94 -5.85
CA LEU A 251 2.27 -0.51 -6.60
C LEU A 251 2.71 0.33 -7.81
N ASN A 252 2.04 0.14 -8.94
CA ASN A 252 2.18 1.00 -10.10
C ASN A 252 1.34 2.25 -9.90
N GLY A 253 1.97 3.37 -9.54
CA GLY A 253 1.27 4.62 -9.30
C GLY A 253 2.16 5.69 -8.67
N ASN A 254 1.63 6.92 -8.65
CA ASN A 254 2.29 8.09 -8.09
C ASN A 254 1.41 8.71 -7.00
N LEU A 255 2.01 9.02 -5.85
CA LEU A 255 1.29 9.61 -4.70
C LEU A 255 0.70 11.00 -4.99
N LEU A 256 1.06 11.65 -6.10
CA LEU A 256 0.41 12.88 -6.57
C LEU A 256 -0.98 12.62 -7.18
N GLN A 257 -1.30 11.37 -7.53
CA GLN A 257 -2.60 10.99 -8.10
C GLN A 257 -3.64 10.82 -7.00
N LYS A 258 -4.84 11.36 -7.19
CA LYS A 258 -5.93 11.34 -6.21
C LYS A 258 -6.36 9.92 -5.83
N GLU A 259 -6.38 9.01 -6.80
CA GLU A 259 -6.74 7.60 -6.60
C GLU A 259 -5.73 6.90 -5.69
N ILE A 260 -4.43 7.16 -5.90
CA ILE A 260 -3.36 6.62 -5.04
C ILE A 260 -3.43 7.22 -3.64
N GLN A 261 -3.69 8.52 -3.52
CA GLN A 261 -3.89 9.17 -2.22
C GLN A 261 -5.08 8.56 -1.46
N ALA A 262 -6.21 8.31 -2.13
CA ALA A 262 -7.38 7.71 -1.53
C ALA A 262 -7.13 6.25 -1.11
N LEU A 263 -6.41 5.47 -1.92
CA LEU A 263 -5.96 4.12 -1.58
C LEU A 263 -5.04 4.14 -0.34
N VAL A 264 -4.03 5.00 -0.32
CA VAL A 264 -3.10 5.12 0.80
C VAL A 264 -3.85 5.55 2.07
N PHE A 265 -4.79 6.49 1.96
CA PHE A 265 -5.62 6.92 3.09
C PHE A 265 -6.46 5.77 3.64
N GLN A 266 -7.05 4.92 2.78
CA GLN A 266 -7.77 3.73 3.21
C GLN A 266 -6.85 2.71 3.87
N LEU A 267 -5.68 2.42 3.28
CA LEU A 267 -4.72 1.45 3.81
C LEU A 267 -4.19 1.86 5.19
N ILE A 268 -3.88 3.15 5.41
CA ILE A 268 -3.47 3.69 6.72
C ILE A 268 -4.53 3.39 7.79
N ASN A 269 -5.81 3.46 7.43
CA ASN A 269 -6.92 3.32 8.38
C ASN A 269 -7.40 1.87 8.56
N GLU A 270 -7.13 0.97 7.61
CA GLU A 270 -7.66 -0.40 7.62
C GLU A 270 -6.58 -1.48 7.82
N THR A 271 -5.28 -1.12 7.84
CA THR A 271 -4.19 -2.06 8.10
C THR A 271 -3.45 -1.74 9.40
N GLU A 272 -2.74 -2.73 9.93
CA GLU A 272 -1.87 -2.51 11.08
C GLU A 272 -0.47 -2.09 10.61
N THR A 273 0.15 -1.18 11.33
CA THR A 273 1.54 -0.72 11.10
C THR A 273 1.86 -0.35 9.64
N PHE A 274 0.98 0.41 9.00
CA PHE A 274 1.20 0.87 7.63
C PHE A 274 2.36 1.87 7.54
N LYS A 275 3.22 1.71 6.52
CA LYS A 275 4.26 2.67 6.18
C LYS A 275 4.49 2.73 4.68
N ILE A 276 4.70 3.93 4.14
CA ILE A 276 5.27 4.13 2.81
C ILE A 276 6.78 3.96 2.94
N LEU A 277 7.36 3.04 2.18
CA LEU A 277 8.81 2.86 2.11
C LEU A 277 9.47 3.78 1.10
N GLY A 278 8.73 4.25 0.09
CA GLY A 278 9.24 5.19 -0.87
C GLY A 278 8.39 5.32 -2.11
N SER A 279 8.72 6.34 -2.89
CA SER A 279 8.22 6.57 -4.24
C SER A 279 9.41 6.81 -5.16
N TYR A 280 9.42 6.19 -6.35
CA TYR A 280 10.53 6.25 -7.27
C TYR A 280 10.11 5.93 -8.71
N TYR A 281 10.97 6.24 -9.64
CA TYR A 281 10.86 5.79 -11.03
C TYR A 281 11.54 4.42 -11.18
N CYS A 282 10.91 3.50 -11.91
CA CYS A 282 11.50 2.24 -12.35
C CYS A 282 11.10 2.01 -13.82
N GLU A 283 12.07 1.66 -14.67
CA GLU A 283 11.81 1.27 -16.05
C GLU A 283 10.91 0.02 -16.08
N GLN A 284 10.05 -0.08 -17.13
CA GLN A 284 9.10 -1.19 -17.28
C GLN A 284 9.73 -2.38 -17.97
#